data_9f26928b942a1e22b11d0b18c5b79ffc
#
_entry.id   9f26928b942a1e22b11d0b18c5b79ffc
#
_cell.length_a   1.000
_cell.length_b   1.000
_cell.length_c   1.000
_cell.angle_alpha   90.00
_cell.angle_beta   90.00
_cell.angle_gamma   90.00
#
_symmetry.space_group_name_H-M   'P 1'
#
loop_
_entity.id
_entity.type
_entity.pdbx_description
1 polymer ?
#
loop_
_entity_poly.entity_id
_entity_poly.type
_entity_poly.pdbx_seq_one_letter_code
_entity_poly.pdbx_strand_id
1 'polypeptide(L)'
;MEIFKIENLSFTYPLNNEKRVLDNINLNINSGEFVVLCGKSGCGKTTLIKQLKPSLTPHGILEGDVFYKNQLIKNLDLRSEASKIGYVFQNPDNQIVTDKVWHELAFGLESLGYDNEVIRVRVCEMASYFGIEKWFYKNVTELSGGQKQLLNLASIMAMNPKVLLLDEPTSQLDPIAASEFLETIKKINLDFGITIIISEHRLEEVFPMADKVIVMEDGKIIGNNTPRNIGKCIKNNAMYLGLPTSVRLHMELDDKGECPITIREGKEWLEKLFKNKEVKYKAIEKEHNINEEIILELKGLYFKYEKQGEDIIKDLNLKVHKGEFYSIVGGNGSGKTTALSLMSTLNKPYRGKVILRGKDINKYSYKELFDNNLGVLPQNPQSIFVKKTVKEDLIEMLVYLKIKKDEKEERVKAIARELEIEDLLLKHPYDLSGGEQQKTALAKILLLNPSILLLDEPTKGLDNYYKRKLGQLLKKLQKKGITIIMVTHDIEFAAEYSDTCGMFFQGTIICSNTPKKFFGENQFYTTSANKISRGIFNNLVTCDEVIEMCKKNNNYLY
;
A
#
# COMPACT_ATOMS: atom_id res chain seq x y z
N MET A 1 -13.92 -17.58 -24.95
CA MET A 1 -14.01 -16.58 -26.05
C MET A 1 -13.12 -15.40 -25.64
N GLU A 2 -12.20 -14.98 -26.52
CA GLU A 2 -11.31 -13.85 -26.24
C GLU A 2 -12.11 -12.54 -26.17
N ILE A 3 -11.93 -11.79 -25.09
CA ILE A 3 -12.55 -10.47 -24.91
C ILE A 3 -11.58 -9.35 -25.27
N PHE A 4 -10.30 -9.51 -24.91
CA PHE A 4 -9.21 -8.64 -25.36
C PHE A 4 -8.11 -9.46 -26.00
N LYS A 5 -7.59 -8.94 -27.13
CA LYS A 5 -6.35 -9.39 -27.77
C LYS A 5 -5.46 -8.19 -27.99
N ILE A 6 -4.23 -8.26 -27.52
CA ILE A 6 -3.22 -7.22 -27.66
C ILE A 6 -2.08 -7.78 -28.50
N GLU A 7 -1.72 -7.09 -29.58
CA GLU A 7 -0.69 -7.50 -30.52
C GLU A 7 0.39 -6.43 -30.68
N ASN A 8 1.62 -6.79 -30.31
CA ASN A 8 2.83 -6.00 -30.46
C ASN A 8 2.71 -4.55 -29.92
N LEU A 9 1.96 -4.36 -28.82
CA LEU A 9 1.66 -3.04 -28.29
C LEU A 9 2.89 -2.41 -27.65
N SER A 10 3.30 -1.25 -28.18
CA SER A 10 4.35 -0.41 -27.61
C SER A 10 3.84 1.01 -27.44
N PHE A 11 4.27 1.68 -26.37
CA PHE A 11 3.83 3.04 -26.08
C PHE A 11 4.96 3.89 -25.47
N THR A 12 5.05 5.14 -25.93
CA THR A 12 6.03 6.13 -25.47
C THR A 12 5.35 7.47 -25.21
N TYR A 13 5.56 8.06 -24.02
CA TYR A 13 5.08 9.42 -23.71
C TYR A 13 5.87 10.51 -24.45
N PRO A 14 5.26 11.65 -24.83
CA PRO A 14 5.89 12.67 -25.67
C PRO A 14 7.16 13.29 -25.07
N LEU A 15 7.21 13.41 -23.74
CA LEU A 15 8.35 14.01 -23.03
C LEU A 15 9.54 13.05 -22.83
N ASN A 16 9.36 11.76 -23.08
CA ASN A 16 10.35 10.70 -22.89
C ASN A 16 10.61 9.96 -24.20
N ASN A 17 10.97 10.68 -25.27
CA ASN A 17 11.16 10.12 -26.61
C ASN A 17 12.14 8.93 -26.70
N GLU A 18 12.95 8.69 -25.66
CA GLU A 18 13.94 7.62 -25.64
C GLU A 18 13.52 6.37 -24.87
N LYS A 19 12.48 6.43 -24.02
CA LYS A 19 12.08 5.29 -23.19
C LYS A 19 10.65 4.82 -23.48
N ARG A 20 10.52 3.61 -24.05
CA ARG A 20 9.23 2.93 -24.17
C ARG A 20 8.71 2.58 -22.78
N VAL A 21 7.47 2.98 -22.49
CA VAL A 21 6.76 2.62 -21.26
C VAL A 21 6.06 1.28 -21.39
N LEU A 22 5.61 0.94 -22.59
CA LEU A 22 5.20 -0.41 -22.98
C LEU A 22 6.07 -0.83 -24.16
N ASP A 23 6.59 -2.04 -24.14
CA ASP A 23 7.49 -2.57 -25.17
C ASP A 23 7.07 -3.97 -25.60
N ASN A 24 6.49 -4.04 -26.81
CA ASN A 24 6.08 -5.28 -27.47
C ASN A 24 5.18 -6.19 -26.63
N ILE A 25 4.12 -5.64 -26.06
CA ILE A 25 3.15 -6.38 -25.24
C ILE A 25 2.27 -7.24 -26.15
N ASN A 26 2.23 -8.52 -25.87
CA ASN A 26 1.33 -9.50 -26.49
C ASN A 26 0.54 -10.21 -25.39
N LEU A 27 -0.80 -10.14 -25.44
CA LEU A 27 -1.64 -10.65 -24.38
C LEU A 27 -3.04 -10.99 -24.87
N ASN A 28 -3.55 -12.15 -24.44
CA ASN A 28 -4.94 -12.55 -24.66
C ASN A 28 -5.66 -12.71 -23.33
N ILE A 29 -6.88 -12.15 -23.23
CA ILE A 29 -7.74 -12.23 -22.05
C ILE A 29 -9.10 -12.79 -22.50
N ASN A 30 -9.58 -13.81 -21.79
CA ASN A 30 -10.87 -14.42 -22.09
C ASN A 30 -12.02 -13.79 -21.31
N SER A 31 -13.23 -13.93 -21.84
CA SER A 31 -14.45 -13.46 -21.18
C SER A 31 -14.65 -14.19 -19.86
N GLY A 32 -14.96 -13.43 -18.80
CA GLY A 32 -15.18 -13.93 -17.45
C GLY A 32 -13.92 -14.21 -16.65
N GLU A 33 -12.70 -14.09 -17.22
CA GLU A 33 -11.45 -14.25 -16.47
C GLU A 33 -11.28 -13.15 -15.42
N PHE A 34 -10.73 -13.52 -14.28
CA PHE A 34 -10.19 -12.62 -13.26
C PHE A 34 -8.67 -12.52 -13.43
N VAL A 35 -8.21 -11.43 -14.02
CA VAL A 35 -6.80 -11.20 -14.37
C VAL A 35 -6.16 -10.21 -13.41
N VAL A 36 -5.08 -10.64 -12.76
CA VAL A 36 -4.26 -9.78 -11.89
C VAL A 36 -3.02 -9.33 -12.62
N LEU A 37 -2.83 -8.01 -12.70
CA LEU A 37 -1.65 -7.37 -13.25
C LEU A 37 -0.77 -6.85 -12.11
N CYS A 38 0.42 -7.37 -11.95
CA CYS A 38 1.37 -6.96 -10.93
C CYS A 38 2.73 -6.59 -11.50
N GLY A 39 3.51 -5.83 -10.74
CA GLY A 39 4.80 -5.31 -11.18
C GLY A 39 5.22 -4.13 -10.31
N LYS A 40 6.48 -3.72 -10.41
CA LYS A 40 7.00 -2.54 -9.71
C LYS A 40 6.20 -1.28 -10.06
N SER A 41 6.17 -0.30 -9.17
CA SER A 41 5.64 1.02 -9.50
C SER A 41 6.42 1.62 -10.68
N GLY A 42 5.69 2.21 -11.63
CA GLY A 42 6.29 2.77 -12.86
C GLY A 42 6.63 1.77 -13.96
N CYS A 43 6.33 0.47 -13.83
CA CYS A 43 6.60 -0.53 -14.88
C CYS A 43 5.60 -0.54 -16.06
N GLY A 44 4.58 0.33 -16.05
CA GLY A 44 3.63 0.48 -17.15
C GLY A 44 2.23 -0.12 -16.91
N LYS A 45 1.88 -0.65 -15.72
CA LYS A 45 0.57 -1.26 -15.41
C LYS A 45 -0.62 -0.34 -15.74
N THR A 46 -0.64 0.85 -15.15
CA THR A 46 -1.66 1.88 -15.39
C THR A 46 -1.76 2.25 -16.87
N THR A 47 -0.60 2.38 -17.55
CA THR A 47 -0.56 2.68 -18.98
C THR A 47 -1.18 1.56 -19.80
N LEU A 48 -0.87 0.29 -19.48
CA LEU A 48 -1.47 -0.87 -20.17
C LEU A 48 -2.99 -0.95 -19.95
N ILE A 49 -3.45 -0.77 -18.71
CA ILE A 49 -4.89 -0.79 -18.41
C ILE A 49 -5.62 0.34 -19.16
N LYS A 50 -5.03 1.54 -19.24
CA LYS A 50 -5.61 2.66 -19.98
C LYS A 50 -5.68 2.43 -21.50
N GLN A 51 -4.78 1.62 -22.09
CA GLN A 51 -4.87 1.26 -23.50
C GLN A 51 -6.09 0.37 -23.80
N LEU A 52 -6.68 -0.27 -22.79
CA LEU A 52 -7.90 -1.08 -22.91
C LEU A 52 -9.19 -0.23 -22.90
N LYS A 53 -9.07 1.10 -22.74
CA LYS A 53 -10.19 2.04 -22.75
C LYS A 53 -9.79 3.30 -23.53
N PRO A 54 -10.18 3.41 -24.82
CA PRO A 54 -9.75 4.49 -25.72
C PRO A 54 -9.89 5.90 -25.16
N SER A 55 -11.00 6.19 -24.46
CA SER A 55 -11.23 7.50 -23.83
C SER A 55 -10.21 7.87 -22.74
N LEU A 56 -9.47 6.90 -22.21
CA LEU A 56 -8.44 7.09 -21.18
C LEU A 56 -7.02 6.90 -21.70
N THR A 57 -6.88 6.54 -22.98
CA THR A 57 -5.56 6.36 -23.61
C THR A 57 -4.76 7.66 -23.53
N PRO A 58 -3.58 7.66 -22.91
CA PRO A 58 -2.77 8.86 -22.80
C PRO A 58 -2.21 9.29 -24.17
N HIS A 59 -1.92 10.59 -24.32
CA HIS A 59 -1.23 11.09 -25.49
C HIS A 59 0.19 10.54 -25.59
N GLY A 60 0.57 10.08 -26.78
CA GLY A 60 1.89 9.51 -27.03
C GLY A 60 2.00 8.79 -28.36
N ILE A 61 3.13 8.15 -28.59
CA ILE A 61 3.38 7.31 -29.76
C ILE A 61 2.95 5.90 -29.41
N LEU A 62 1.93 5.40 -30.13
CA LEU A 62 1.36 4.06 -29.98
C LEU A 62 1.67 3.23 -31.24
N GLU A 63 2.29 2.07 -31.03
CA GLU A 63 2.51 1.03 -32.06
C GLU A 63 1.78 -0.25 -31.66
N GLY A 64 1.33 -1.03 -32.64
CA GLY A 64 0.55 -2.25 -32.40
C GLY A 64 -0.95 -1.99 -32.23
N ASP A 65 -1.69 -3.04 -31.99
CA ASP A 65 -3.14 -3.02 -31.99
C ASP A 65 -3.75 -3.69 -30.75
N VAL A 66 -4.88 -3.14 -30.31
CA VAL A 66 -5.72 -3.71 -29.25
C VAL A 66 -7.09 -4.04 -29.85
N PHE A 67 -7.53 -5.27 -29.64
CA PHE A 67 -8.83 -5.75 -30.11
C PHE A 67 -9.75 -6.02 -28.92
N TYR A 68 -10.99 -5.57 -29.02
CA TYR A 68 -12.11 -5.92 -28.15
C TYR A 68 -13.10 -6.77 -28.94
N LYS A 69 -13.31 -8.04 -28.55
CA LYS A 69 -14.18 -8.99 -29.25
C LYS A 69 -13.90 -9.04 -30.75
N ASN A 70 -12.64 -9.17 -31.14
CA ASN A 70 -12.14 -9.21 -32.52
C ASN A 70 -12.33 -7.91 -33.33
N GLN A 71 -12.77 -6.80 -32.72
CA GLN A 71 -12.85 -5.49 -33.33
C GLN A 71 -11.72 -4.61 -32.78
N LEU A 72 -11.05 -3.84 -33.63
CA LEU A 72 -10.08 -2.83 -33.18
C LEU A 72 -10.74 -1.89 -32.16
N ILE A 73 -10.17 -1.76 -30.97
CA ILE A 73 -10.77 -1.02 -29.87
C ILE A 73 -10.97 0.47 -30.21
N LYS A 74 -10.07 1.06 -31.00
CA LYS A 74 -10.17 2.45 -31.49
C LYS A 74 -11.40 2.71 -32.37
N ASN A 75 -12.02 1.67 -32.92
CA ASN A 75 -13.23 1.76 -33.74
C ASN A 75 -14.51 1.56 -32.92
N LEU A 76 -14.40 1.36 -31.60
CA LEU A 76 -15.56 1.23 -30.73
C LEU A 76 -16.19 2.61 -30.54
N ASP A 77 -17.52 2.71 -30.69
CA ASP A 77 -18.22 3.96 -30.44
C ASP A 77 -18.21 4.31 -28.95
N LEU A 78 -18.19 5.61 -28.65
CA LEU A 78 -18.05 6.13 -27.28
C LEU A 78 -19.13 5.61 -26.32
N ARG A 79 -20.36 5.45 -26.79
CA ARG A 79 -21.48 4.94 -25.98
C ARG A 79 -21.28 3.46 -25.62
N SER A 80 -20.87 2.65 -26.59
CA SER A 80 -20.53 1.24 -26.37
C SER A 80 -19.32 1.09 -25.47
N GLU A 81 -18.28 1.90 -25.66
CA GLU A 81 -17.11 1.90 -24.78
C GLU A 81 -17.50 2.24 -23.34
N ALA A 82 -18.22 3.35 -23.13
CA ALA A 82 -18.62 3.82 -21.80
C ALA A 82 -19.48 2.78 -21.06
N SER A 83 -20.42 2.12 -21.78
CA SER A 83 -21.33 1.14 -21.19
C SER A 83 -20.71 -0.24 -20.99
N LYS A 84 -19.77 -0.68 -21.85
CA LYS A 84 -19.25 -2.07 -21.85
C LYS A 84 -17.95 -2.22 -21.08
N ILE A 85 -17.13 -1.16 -20.98
CA ILE A 85 -15.82 -1.19 -20.36
C ILE A 85 -15.82 -0.17 -19.20
N GLY A 86 -16.05 -0.67 -17.97
CA GLY A 86 -15.97 0.13 -16.75
C GLY A 86 -14.51 0.35 -16.32
N TYR A 87 -14.22 1.48 -15.72
CA TYR A 87 -12.89 1.81 -15.18
C TYR A 87 -13.02 2.38 -13.77
N VAL A 88 -12.26 1.82 -12.82
CA VAL A 88 -12.16 2.31 -11.43
C VAL A 88 -10.78 2.87 -11.20
N PHE A 89 -10.71 4.16 -10.82
CA PHE A 89 -9.45 4.85 -10.58
C PHE A 89 -8.84 4.49 -9.21
N GLN A 90 -7.54 4.66 -9.12
CA GLN A 90 -6.76 4.49 -7.88
C GLN A 90 -7.22 5.44 -6.76
N ASN A 91 -7.49 6.71 -7.11
CA ASN A 91 -8.02 7.70 -6.17
C ASN A 91 -9.51 7.90 -6.45
N PRO A 92 -10.39 7.53 -5.49
CA PRO A 92 -11.84 7.66 -5.68
C PRO A 92 -12.31 9.12 -5.89
N ASP A 93 -11.65 10.09 -5.28
CA ASP A 93 -12.01 11.51 -5.42
C ASP A 93 -11.81 12.04 -6.86
N ASN A 94 -10.95 11.40 -7.65
CA ASN A 94 -10.74 11.79 -9.06
C ASN A 94 -11.84 11.28 -9.99
N GLN A 95 -12.71 10.39 -9.52
CA GLN A 95 -13.76 9.77 -10.31
C GLN A 95 -15.15 10.35 -10.01
N ILE A 96 -15.38 10.74 -8.76
CA ILE A 96 -16.67 11.28 -8.31
C ILE A 96 -16.88 12.66 -8.91
N VAL A 97 -18.05 12.86 -9.54
CA VAL A 97 -18.43 14.08 -10.26
C VAL A 97 -19.50 14.87 -9.51
N THR A 98 -20.39 14.19 -8.80
CA THR A 98 -21.56 14.82 -8.15
C THR A 98 -21.36 15.00 -6.66
N ASP A 99 -22.22 15.81 -6.03
CA ASP A 99 -22.18 16.11 -4.60
C ASP A 99 -22.97 15.10 -3.73
N LYS A 100 -23.91 14.36 -4.34
CA LYS A 100 -24.81 13.42 -3.66
C LYS A 100 -24.59 11.99 -4.11
N VAL A 101 -24.67 11.07 -3.17
CA VAL A 101 -24.50 9.63 -3.43
C VAL A 101 -25.49 9.09 -4.46
N TRP A 102 -26.78 9.37 -4.32
CA TRP A 102 -27.80 8.90 -5.26
C TRP A 102 -27.60 9.47 -6.66
N HIS A 103 -27.12 10.70 -6.77
CA HIS A 103 -26.86 11.35 -8.06
C HIS A 103 -25.63 10.74 -8.75
N GLU A 104 -24.59 10.41 -7.98
CA GLU A 104 -23.42 9.71 -8.52
C GLU A 104 -23.77 8.33 -9.09
N LEU A 105 -24.68 7.60 -8.45
CA LEU A 105 -25.21 6.33 -8.99
C LEU A 105 -25.99 6.53 -10.29
N ALA A 106 -26.71 7.64 -10.45
CA ALA A 106 -27.51 7.96 -11.63
C ALA A 106 -26.69 8.55 -12.79
N PHE A 107 -25.63 9.27 -12.49
CA PHE A 107 -24.87 10.11 -13.43
C PHE A 107 -24.47 9.42 -14.72
N GLY A 108 -23.91 8.20 -14.63
CA GLY A 108 -23.51 7.41 -15.81
C GLY A 108 -24.69 7.00 -16.70
N LEU A 109 -25.85 6.70 -16.09
CA LEU A 109 -27.06 6.33 -16.80
C LEU A 109 -27.71 7.54 -17.49
N GLU A 110 -27.72 8.69 -16.81
CA GLU A 110 -28.18 9.96 -17.38
C GLU A 110 -27.34 10.37 -18.58
N SER A 111 -26.00 10.26 -18.46
CA SER A 111 -25.06 10.56 -19.54
C SER A 111 -25.23 9.64 -20.75
N LEU A 112 -25.68 8.41 -20.53
CA LEU A 112 -26.00 7.45 -21.58
C LEU A 112 -27.41 7.64 -22.17
N GLY A 113 -28.21 8.58 -21.63
CA GLY A 113 -29.56 8.91 -22.11
C GLY A 113 -30.59 7.82 -21.84
N TYR A 114 -30.51 7.14 -20.68
CA TYR A 114 -31.57 6.22 -20.25
C TYR A 114 -32.80 6.98 -19.74
N ASP A 115 -33.98 6.37 -19.87
CA ASP A 115 -35.21 6.92 -19.34
C ASP A 115 -35.23 6.92 -17.80
N ASN A 116 -35.92 7.91 -17.21
CA ASN A 116 -35.98 8.09 -15.76
C ASN A 116 -36.48 6.85 -14.99
N GLU A 117 -37.40 6.07 -15.55
CA GLU A 117 -37.88 4.84 -14.93
C GLU A 117 -36.78 3.79 -14.84
N VAL A 118 -36.01 3.61 -15.91
CA VAL A 118 -34.86 2.68 -15.96
C VAL A 118 -33.77 3.13 -14.98
N ILE A 119 -33.48 4.43 -14.93
CA ILE A 119 -32.50 5.01 -14.01
C ILE A 119 -32.89 4.70 -12.56
N ARG A 120 -34.14 5.01 -12.18
CA ARG A 120 -34.64 4.73 -10.82
C ARG A 120 -34.49 3.28 -10.41
N VAL A 121 -34.90 2.33 -11.28
CA VAL A 121 -34.79 0.91 -10.98
C VAL A 121 -33.34 0.50 -10.78
N ARG A 122 -32.44 0.87 -11.70
CA ARG A 122 -31.01 0.50 -11.60
C ARG A 122 -30.31 1.13 -10.41
N VAL A 123 -30.60 2.39 -10.11
CA VAL A 123 -30.03 3.08 -8.94
C VAL A 123 -30.49 2.41 -7.64
N CYS A 124 -31.78 2.05 -7.52
CA CYS A 124 -32.26 1.31 -6.34
C CYS A 124 -31.64 -0.09 -6.24
N GLU A 125 -31.53 -0.80 -7.38
CA GLU A 125 -30.88 -2.11 -7.44
C GLU A 125 -29.41 -2.04 -6.96
N MET A 126 -28.63 -1.08 -7.47
CA MET A 126 -27.24 -0.89 -7.06
C MET A 126 -27.13 -0.46 -5.61
N ALA A 127 -27.99 0.45 -5.15
CA ALA A 127 -28.00 0.87 -3.75
C ALA A 127 -28.25 -0.31 -2.80
N SER A 128 -29.16 -1.21 -3.16
CA SER A 128 -29.45 -2.40 -2.37
C SER A 128 -28.32 -3.45 -2.45
N TYR A 129 -27.83 -3.74 -3.66
CA TYR A 129 -26.78 -4.75 -3.88
C TYR A 129 -25.48 -4.40 -3.12
N PHE A 130 -25.09 -3.12 -3.14
CA PHE A 130 -23.87 -2.64 -2.49
C PHE A 130 -24.08 -2.16 -1.04
N GLY A 131 -25.30 -2.25 -0.48
CA GLY A 131 -25.60 -1.81 0.90
C GLY A 131 -25.45 -0.29 1.12
N ILE A 132 -25.72 0.51 0.07
CA ILE A 132 -25.56 1.98 0.06
C ILE A 132 -26.74 2.68 0.71
N GLU A 133 -27.85 2.00 0.99
CA GLU A 133 -29.14 2.54 1.46
C GLU A 133 -29.00 3.49 2.66
N LYS A 134 -28.14 3.14 3.64
CA LYS A 134 -27.96 3.91 4.88
C LYS A 134 -27.35 5.30 4.66
N TRP A 135 -26.66 5.49 3.56
CA TRP A 135 -25.97 6.75 3.22
C TRP A 135 -26.33 7.29 1.83
N PHE A 136 -27.43 6.77 1.26
CA PHE A 136 -27.94 7.11 -0.08
C PHE A 136 -28.17 8.63 -0.29
N TYR A 137 -28.67 9.33 0.73
CA TYR A 137 -28.93 10.77 0.67
C TYR A 137 -27.81 11.65 1.19
N LYS A 138 -26.70 11.06 1.66
CA LYS A 138 -25.55 11.83 2.15
C LYS A 138 -24.84 12.58 1.04
N ASN A 139 -24.06 13.59 1.46
CA ASN A 139 -23.07 14.20 0.58
C ASN A 139 -21.87 13.24 0.43
N VAL A 140 -21.26 13.23 -0.74
CA VAL A 140 -20.08 12.39 -1.01
C VAL A 140 -18.89 12.76 -0.09
N THR A 141 -18.79 14.03 0.30
CA THR A 141 -17.76 14.52 1.23
C THR A 141 -17.84 13.93 2.64
N GLU A 142 -19.00 13.39 3.02
CA GLU A 142 -19.22 12.73 4.33
C GLU A 142 -18.77 11.27 4.33
N LEU A 143 -18.41 10.70 3.17
CA LEU A 143 -18.06 9.29 3.00
C LEU A 143 -16.60 9.02 3.35
N SER A 144 -16.36 7.85 3.94
CA SER A 144 -14.99 7.31 4.08
C SER A 144 -14.40 6.94 2.71
N GLY A 145 -13.06 6.80 2.64
CA GLY A 145 -12.39 6.37 1.40
C GLY A 145 -12.92 5.04 0.85
N GLY A 146 -13.21 4.06 1.73
CA GLY A 146 -13.81 2.78 1.31
C GLY A 146 -15.23 2.93 0.77
N GLN A 147 -16.05 3.77 1.40
CA GLN A 147 -17.39 4.07 0.91
C GLN A 147 -17.37 4.78 -0.44
N LYS A 148 -16.45 5.73 -0.66
CA LYS A 148 -16.26 6.40 -1.95
C LYS A 148 -15.86 5.41 -3.04
N GLN A 149 -14.94 4.49 -2.74
CA GLN A 149 -14.51 3.47 -3.70
C GLN A 149 -15.65 2.50 -4.05
N LEU A 150 -16.44 2.12 -3.05
CA LEU A 150 -17.62 1.28 -3.27
C LEU A 150 -18.69 2.01 -4.10
N LEU A 151 -18.89 3.31 -3.87
CA LEU A 151 -19.78 4.16 -4.67
C LEU A 151 -19.33 4.21 -6.14
N ASN A 152 -18.04 4.41 -6.39
CA ASN A 152 -17.47 4.41 -7.75
C ASN A 152 -17.70 3.08 -8.47
N LEU A 153 -17.50 1.96 -7.77
CA LEU A 153 -17.79 0.64 -8.33
C LEU A 153 -19.27 0.49 -8.62
N ALA A 154 -20.15 0.90 -7.70
CA ALA A 154 -21.60 0.80 -7.86
C ALA A 154 -22.13 1.66 -9.03
N SER A 155 -21.61 2.88 -9.21
CA SER A 155 -21.99 3.77 -10.33
C SER A 155 -21.60 3.19 -11.69
N ILE A 156 -20.45 2.53 -11.77
CA ILE A 156 -20.02 1.82 -12.98
C ILE A 156 -20.90 0.58 -13.22
N MET A 157 -21.18 -0.19 -12.18
CA MET A 157 -22.01 -1.40 -12.28
C MET A 157 -23.44 -1.10 -12.71
N ALA A 158 -23.98 0.10 -12.38
CA ALA A 158 -25.28 0.55 -12.86
C ALA A 158 -25.38 0.56 -14.39
N MET A 159 -24.28 0.78 -15.11
CA MET A 159 -24.22 0.74 -16.59
C MET A 159 -24.16 -0.67 -17.16
N ASN A 160 -24.06 -1.72 -16.33
CA ASN A 160 -23.97 -3.14 -16.68
C ASN A 160 -22.78 -3.46 -17.63
N PRO A 161 -21.54 -3.19 -17.22
CA PRO A 161 -20.35 -3.41 -18.03
C PRO A 161 -20.11 -4.92 -18.29
N LYS A 162 -19.32 -5.21 -19.32
CA LYS A 162 -18.84 -6.58 -19.62
C LYS A 162 -17.40 -6.79 -19.12
N VAL A 163 -16.72 -5.70 -18.91
CA VAL A 163 -15.33 -5.66 -18.38
C VAL A 163 -15.23 -4.58 -17.31
N LEU A 164 -14.55 -4.90 -16.23
CA LEU A 164 -14.10 -3.94 -15.21
C LEU A 164 -12.58 -3.86 -15.23
N LEU A 165 -12.07 -2.67 -15.49
CA LEU A 165 -10.66 -2.29 -15.38
C LEU A 165 -10.48 -1.57 -14.04
N LEU A 166 -9.61 -2.10 -13.16
CA LEU A 166 -9.39 -1.54 -11.83
C LEU A 166 -7.91 -1.25 -11.65
N ASP A 167 -7.58 0.04 -11.48
CA ASP A 167 -6.20 0.47 -11.34
C ASP A 167 -5.88 0.77 -9.87
N GLU A 168 -5.20 -0.17 -9.21
CA GLU A 168 -4.83 -0.14 -7.79
C GLU A 168 -5.97 0.32 -6.85
N PRO A 169 -7.18 -0.27 -6.97
CA PRO A 169 -8.38 0.24 -6.31
C PRO A 169 -8.33 0.17 -4.78
N THR A 170 -7.45 -0.67 -4.20
CA THR A 170 -7.34 -0.83 -2.75
C THR A 170 -6.22 0.00 -2.12
N SER A 171 -5.44 0.73 -2.92
CA SER A 171 -4.24 1.47 -2.45
C SER A 171 -4.53 2.52 -1.36
N GLN A 172 -5.74 3.10 -1.36
CA GLN A 172 -6.17 4.10 -0.39
C GLN A 172 -6.96 3.50 0.79
N LEU A 173 -7.30 2.20 0.70
CA LEU A 173 -8.14 1.51 1.67
C LEU A 173 -7.31 0.90 2.81
N ASP A 174 -7.93 0.80 3.99
CA ASP A 174 -7.39 -0.03 5.06
C ASP A 174 -7.54 -1.53 4.74
N PRO A 175 -6.88 -2.42 5.48
CA PRO A 175 -6.92 -3.85 5.19
C PRO A 175 -8.33 -4.44 5.19
N ILE A 176 -9.22 -4.00 6.10
CA ILE A 176 -10.58 -4.53 6.20
C ILE A 176 -11.41 -4.09 4.99
N ALA A 177 -11.44 -2.77 4.73
CA ALA A 177 -12.17 -2.22 3.58
C ALA A 177 -11.62 -2.74 2.24
N ALA A 178 -10.30 -2.98 2.15
CA ALA A 178 -9.68 -3.57 0.95
C ALA A 178 -10.14 -5.00 0.72
N SER A 179 -10.16 -5.84 1.78
CA SER A 179 -10.64 -7.22 1.69
C SER A 179 -12.11 -7.28 1.29
N GLU A 180 -12.98 -6.50 1.94
CA GLU A 180 -14.41 -6.40 1.60
C GLU A 180 -14.63 -5.94 0.14
N PHE A 181 -13.83 -4.98 -0.34
CA PHE A 181 -13.90 -4.50 -1.70
C PHE A 181 -13.48 -5.58 -2.71
N LEU A 182 -12.38 -6.29 -2.46
CA LEU A 182 -11.91 -7.39 -3.33
C LEU A 182 -12.89 -8.56 -3.35
N GLU A 183 -13.47 -8.93 -2.21
CA GLU A 183 -14.52 -9.95 -2.12
C GLU A 183 -15.76 -9.54 -2.94
N THR A 184 -16.15 -8.26 -2.88
CA THR A 184 -17.25 -7.73 -3.70
C THR A 184 -16.95 -7.84 -5.18
N ILE A 185 -15.73 -7.51 -5.63
CA ILE A 185 -15.30 -7.66 -7.02
C ILE A 185 -15.32 -9.14 -7.45
N LYS A 186 -14.82 -10.05 -6.58
CA LYS A 186 -14.85 -11.49 -6.89
C LYS A 186 -16.28 -12.00 -7.01
N LYS A 187 -17.18 -11.55 -6.13
CA LYS A 187 -18.62 -11.89 -6.22
C LYS A 187 -19.22 -11.40 -7.53
N ILE A 188 -18.94 -10.16 -7.95
CA ILE A 188 -19.37 -9.61 -9.25
C ILE A 188 -18.86 -10.48 -10.41
N ASN A 189 -17.60 -10.90 -10.39
CA ASN A 189 -17.04 -11.78 -11.41
C ASN A 189 -17.78 -13.12 -11.49
N LEU A 190 -18.04 -13.75 -10.34
CA LEU A 190 -18.71 -15.06 -10.28
C LEU A 190 -20.19 -15.00 -10.64
N ASP A 191 -20.93 -14.01 -10.10
CA ASP A 191 -22.38 -13.92 -10.25
C ASP A 191 -22.79 -13.44 -11.66
N PHE A 192 -22.02 -12.51 -12.25
CA PHE A 192 -22.37 -11.88 -13.53
C PHE A 192 -21.46 -12.26 -14.70
N GLY A 193 -20.40 -13.03 -14.47
CA GLY A 193 -19.44 -13.41 -15.50
C GLY A 193 -18.68 -12.23 -16.11
N ILE A 194 -18.56 -11.12 -15.36
CA ILE A 194 -17.85 -9.92 -15.80
C ILE A 194 -16.35 -10.20 -15.78
N THR A 195 -15.66 -9.84 -16.86
CA THR A 195 -14.19 -9.94 -16.92
C THR A 195 -13.58 -8.88 -16.04
N ILE A 196 -12.68 -9.27 -15.15
CA ILE A 196 -11.96 -8.38 -14.25
C ILE A 196 -10.50 -8.29 -14.67
N ILE A 197 -9.99 -7.06 -14.83
CA ILE A 197 -8.56 -6.81 -15.00
C ILE A 197 -8.18 -5.81 -13.91
N ILE A 198 -7.39 -6.27 -12.94
CA ILE A 198 -7.02 -5.48 -11.77
C ILE A 198 -5.50 -5.37 -11.64
N SER A 199 -4.99 -4.13 -11.50
CA SER A 199 -3.62 -3.94 -11.00
C SER A 199 -3.65 -3.87 -9.48
N GLU A 200 -2.77 -4.62 -8.82
CA GLU A 200 -2.70 -4.67 -7.35
C GLU A 200 -1.30 -4.94 -6.82
N HIS A 201 -1.06 -4.44 -5.61
CA HIS A 201 0.16 -4.71 -4.84
C HIS A 201 -0.08 -5.66 -3.65
N ARG A 202 -1.33 -5.83 -3.21
CA ARG A 202 -1.75 -6.74 -2.13
C ARG A 202 -1.96 -8.16 -2.64
N LEU A 203 -0.88 -8.80 -3.09
CA LEU A 203 -0.96 -10.08 -3.78
C LEU A 203 -1.46 -11.23 -2.89
N GLU A 204 -1.25 -11.14 -1.57
CA GLU A 204 -1.75 -12.12 -0.60
C GLU A 204 -3.28 -12.30 -0.68
N GLU A 205 -4.01 -11.20 -0.91
CA GLU A 205 -5.47 -11.18 -0.94
C GLU A 205 -6.04 -11.49 -2.34
N VAL A 206 -5.38 -11.01 -3.40
CA VAL A 206 -5.93 -11.07 -4.76
C VAL A 206 -5.55 -12.35 -5.52
N PHE A 207 -4.42 -13.00 -5.19
CA PHE A 207 -3.99 -14.22 -5.85
C PHE A 207 -4.99 -15.38 -5.76
N PRO A 208 -5.62 -15.65 -4.61
CA PRO A 208 -6.64 -16.69 -4.51
C PRO A 208 -7.86 -16.47 -5.40
N MET A 209 -8.09 -15.22 -5.83
CA MET A 209 -9.22 -14.83 -6.67
C MET A 209 -8.92 -14.92 -8.17
N ALA A 210 -7.62 -14.96 -8.54
CA ALA A 210 -7.17 -14.83 -9.92
C ALA A 210 -7.24 -16.16 -10.69
N ASP A 211 -7.69 -16.09 -11.95
CA ASP A 211 -7.51 -17.16 -12.92
C ASP A 211 -6.16 -17.04 -13.62
N LYS A 212 -5.69 -15.80 -13.83
CA LYS A 212 -4.45 -15.46 -14.51
C LYS A 212 -3.70 -14.34 -13.80
N VAL A 213 -2.38 -14.47 -13.69
CA VAL A 213 -1.48 -13.45 -13.16
C VAL A 213 -0.49 -13.04 -14.24
N ILE A 214 -0.39 -11.74 -14.46
CA ILE A 214 0.53 -11.12 -15.41
C ILE A 214 1.52 -10.29 -14.61
N VAL A 215 2.81 -10.56 -14.77
CA VAL A 215 3.88 -9.81 -14.12
C VAL A 215 4.59 -8.94 -15.14
N MET A 216 4.64 -7.64 -14.85
CA MET A 216 5.31 -6.65 -15.69
C MET A 216 6.59 -6.12 -15.05
N GLU A 217 7.61 -5.91 -15.88
CA GLU A 217 8.85 -5.21 -15.53
C GLU A 217 9.34 -4.41 -16.73
N ASP A 218 9.70 -3.14 -16.50
CA ASP A 218 10.26 -2.21 -17.50
C ASP A 218 9.50 -2.21 -18.84
N GLY A 219 8.18 -2.17 -18.76
CA GLY A 219 7.30 -2.13 -19.94
C GLY A 219 7.05 -3.46 -20.62
N LYS A 220 7.57 -4.58 -20.11
CA LYS A 220 7.43 -5.93 -20.71
C LYS A 220 6.68 -6.88 -19.79
N ILE A 221 6.01 -7.87 -20.37
CA ILE A 221 5.46 -9.00 -19.64
C ILE A 221 6.60 -10.02 -19.43
N ILE A 222 6.96 -10.25 -18.17
CA ILE A 222 7.99 -11.23 -17.77
C ILE A 222 7.39 -12.54 -17.26
N GLY A 223 6.11 -12.55 -16.96
CA GLY A 223 5.36 -13.72 -16.53
C GLY A 223 3.88 -13.60 -16.88
N ASN A 224 3.29 -14.67 -17.40
CA ASN A 224 1.87 -14.79 -17.71
C ASN A 224 1.46 -16.23 -17.45
N ASN A 225 0.85 -16.51 -16.30
CA ASN A 225 0.50 -17.86 -15.89
C ASN A 225 -0.61 -17.86 -14.83
N THR A 226 -1.03 -19.05 -14.42
CA THR A 226 -1.91 -19.22 -13.25
C THR A 226 -1.20 -18.81 -11.95
N PRO A 227 -1.91 -18.43 -10.89
CA PRO A 227 -1.31 -18.06 -9.60
C PRO A 227 -0.34 -19.14 -9.05
N ARG A 228 -0.65 -20.42 -9.25
CA ARG A 228 0.18 -21.54 -8.76
C ARG A 228 1.51 -21.69 -9.50
N ASN A 229 1.57 -21.24 -10.75
CA ASN A 229 2.76 -21.44 -11.60
C ASN A 229 3.60 -20.18 -11.79
N ILE A 230 3.05 -19.00 -11.50
CA ILE A 230 3.73 -17.72 -11.76
C ILE A 230 5.07 -17.59 -11.00
N GLY A 231 5.15 -18.16 -9.79
CA GLY A 231 6.36 -18.13 -8.97
C GLY A 231 7.60 -18.71 -9.69
N LYS A 232 7.39 -19.75 -10.50
CA LYS A 232 8.47 -20.40 -11.30
C LYS A 232 9.02 -19.45 -12.38
N CYS A 233 8.16 -18.62 -12.95
CA CYS A 233 8.53 -17.68 -14.02
C CYS A 233 9.37 -16.52 -13.52
N ILE A 234 9.23 -16.12 -12.24
CA ILE A 234 9.83 -14.89 -11.68
C ILE A 234 10.78 -15.13 -10.50
N LYS A 235 11.23 -16.37 -10.25
CA LYS A 235 12.08 -16.73 -9.09
C LYS A 235 13.32 -15.83 -8.93
N ASN A 236 13.90 -15.35 -10.03
CA ASN A 236 15.09 -14.49 -10.03
C ASN A 236 14.79 -13.00 -10.15
N ASN A 237 13.52 -12.61 -10.02
CA ASN A 237 13.08 -11.24 -10.18
C ASN A 237 12.75 -10.58 -8.84
N ALA A 238 12.90 -9.25 -8.75
CA ALA A 238 12.55 -8.50 -7.54
C ALA A 238 11.07 -8.62 -7.15
N MET A 239 10.18 -8.88 -8.12
CA MET A 239 8.75 -9.11 -7.89
C MET A 239 8.45 -10.41 -7.16
N TYR A 240 9.40 -11.36 -7.14
CA TYR A 240 9.29 -12.59 -6.36
C TYR A 240 9.02 -12.33 -4.87
N LEU A 241 9.63 -11.26 -4.32
CA LEU A 241 9.44 -10.85 -2.92
C LEU A 241 8.01 -10.36 -2.62
N GLY A 242 7.27 -9.98 -3.67
CA GLY A 242 5.88 -9.54 -3.57
C GLY A 242 4.86 -10.67 -3.62
N LEU A 243 5.27 -11.89 -3.96
CA LEU A 243 4.38 -13.04 -4.02
C LEU A 243 3.82 -13.40 -2.65
N PRO A 244 2.64 -14.02 -2.59
CA PRO A 244 2.06 -14.52 -1.35
C PRO A 244 3.04 -15.39 -0.55
N THR A 245 2.97 -15.28 0.77
CA THR A 245 3.86 -16.00 1.70
C THR A 245 3.87 -17.50 1.45
N SER A 246 2.70 -18.12 1.20
CA SER A 246 2.57 -19.53 0.88
C SER A 246 3.33 -19.93 -0.38
N VAL A 247 3.22 -19.09 -1.44
CA VAL A 247 3.93 -19.30 -2.72
C VAL A 247 5.45 -19.21 -2.51
N ARG A 248 5.92 -18.17 -1.79
CA ARG A 248 7.34 -17.98 -1.49
C ARG A 248 7.92 -19.15 -0.70
N LEU A 249 7.24 -19.60 0.34
CA LEU A 249 7.66 -20.76 1.15
C LEU A 249 7.81 -22.01 0.30
N HIS A 250 6.82 -22.32 -0.53
CA HIS A 250 6.85 -23.49 -1.40
C HIS A 250 8.00 -23.44 -2.41
N MET A 251 8.22 -22.29 -3.05
CA MET A 251 9.27 -22.09 -4.04
C MET A 251 10.68 -22.13 -3.45
N GLU A 252 10.86 -21.65 -2.20
CA GLU A 252 12.16 -21.66 -1.51
C GLU A 252 12.55 -23.02 -0.95
N LEU A 253 11.59 -23.90 -0.74
CA LEU A 253 11.82 -25.28 -0.30
C LEU A 253 11.89 -26.27 -1.46
N ASP A 254 11.81 -25.78 -2.71
CA ASP A 254 11.89 -26.54 -3.96
C ASP A 254 10.98 -27.80 -3.97
N ASP A 255 9.80 -27.71 -3.31
CA ASP A 255 8.85 -28.80 -3.29
C ASP A 255 8.22 -29.03 -4.68
N LYS A 256 8.04 -30.30 -5.05
CA LYS A 256 7.50 -30.71 -6.35
C LYS A 256 5.97 -30.78 -6.37
N GLY A 257 5.34 -30.60 -5.20
CA GLY A 257 3.89 -30.64 -5.06
C GLY A 257 3.17 -29.46 -5.71
N GLU A 258 1.86 -29.45 -5.58
CA GLU A 258 1.04 -28.32 -6.01
C GLU A 258 1.32 -27.09 -5.13
N CYS A 259 1.58 -25.94 -5.76
CA CYS A 259 1.95 -24.71 -5.05
C CYS A 259 0.73 -24.14 -4.30
N PRO A 260 0.78 -23.97 -2.97
CA PRO A 260 -0.28 -23.36 -2.20
C PRO A 260 -0.37 -21.87 -2.50
N ILE A 261 -1.60 -21.35 -2.65
CA ILE A 261 -1.86 -19.92 -2.95
C ILE A 261 -2.59 -19.19 -1.82
N THR A 262 -3.15 -19.93 -0.86
CA THR A 262 -3.83 -19.36 0.31
C THR A 262 -3.06 -19.67 1.59
N ILE A 263 -3.32 -18.90 2.66
CA ILE A 263 -2.77 -19.17 4.00
C ILE A 263 -3.17 -20.58 4.47
N ARG A 264 -4.43 -20.97 4.23
CA ARG A 264 -4.93 -22.30 4.60
C ARG A 264 -4.18 -23.41 3.88
N GLU A 265 -4.07 -23.33 2.54
CA GLU A 265 -3.32 -24.30 1.74
C GLU A 265 -1.85 -24.35 2.18
N GLY A 266 -1.23 -23.18 2.44
CA GLY A 266 0.14 -23.08 2.94
C GLY A 266 0.34 -23.79 4.26
N LYS A 267 -0.61 -23.64 5.19
CA LYS A 267 -0.60 -24.34 6.48
C LYS A 267 -0.73 -25.84 6.30
N GLU A 268 -1.73 -26.31 5.56
CA GLU A 268 -1.97 -27.74 5.28
C GLU A 268 -0.76 -28.39 4.57
N TRP A 269 -0.13 -27.65 3.63
CA TRP A 269 1.07 -28.10 2.94
C TRP A 269 2.26 -28.22 3.90
N LEU A 270 2.48 -27.20 4.75
CA LEU A 270 3.58 -27.21 5.71
C LEU A 270 3.40 -28.31 6.77
N GLU A 271 2.19 -28.55 7.25
CA GLU A 271 1.84 -29.63 8.16
C GLU A 271 2.13 -31.02 7.53
N LYS A 272 1.83 -31.20 6.24
CA LYS A 272 2.18 -32.42 5.50
C LYS A 272 3.69 -32.61 5.37
N LEU A 273 4.43 -31.53 5.09
CA LEU A 273 5.88 -31.55 4.92
C LEU A 273 6.61 -31.98 6.21
N PHE A 274 6.06 -31.61 7.37
CA PHE A 274 6.62 -31.91 8.70
C PHE A 274 5.87 -33.04 9.42
N LYS A 275 4.92 -33.71 8.78
CA LYS A 275 4.20 -34.84 9.37
C LYS A 275 5.19 -35.94 9.76
N ASN A 276 5.15 -36.37 11.03
CA ASN A 276 6.04 -37.38 11.61
C ASN A 276 7.54 -37.00 11.65
N LYS A 277 7.87 -35.70 11.52
CA LYS A 277 9.24 -35.21 11.65
C LYS A 277 9.41 -34.50 13.00
N GLU A 278 10.49 -34.84 13.70
CA GLU A 278 10.83 -34.13 14.93
C GLU A 278 11.46 -32.75 14.59
N VAL A 279 10.89 -31.69 15.11
CA VAL A 279 11.45 -30.33 14.96
C VAL A 279 12.59 -30.16 15.96
N LYS A 280 13.84 -30.31 15.49
CA LYS A 280 15.06 -30.22 16.32
C LYS A 280 15.49 -28.78 16.60
N TYR A 281 15.33 -27.88 15.63
CA TYR A 281 15.71 -26.48 15.77
C TYR A 281 14.49 -25.66 16.17
N LYS A 282 14.64 -24.88 17.25
CA LYS A 282 13.65 -23.88 17.70
C LYS A 282 14.19 -22.47 17.43
N ALA A 283 13.30 -21.53 17.19
CA ALA A 283 13.69 -20.13 17.06
C ALA A 283 14.36 -19.64 18.35
N ILE A 284 15.56 -19.09 18.23
CA ILE A 284 16.25 -18.45 19.37
C ILE A 284 15.73 -17.02 19.44
N GLU A 285 15.17 -16.64 20.57
CA GLU A 285 14.88 -15.24 20.85
C GLU A 285 16.22 -14.50 20.99
N LYS A 286 16.49 -13.58 20.06
CA LYS A 286 17.57 -12.63 20.26
C LYS A 286 17.09 -11.61 21.31
N GLU A 287 17.78 -11.56 22.44
CA GLU A 287 17.58 -10.47 23.38
C GLU A 287 17.89 -9.15 22.68
N HIS A 288 16.89 -8.32 22.52
CA HIS A 288 17.07 -6.94 22.08
C HIS A 288 17.50 -6.11 23.28
N ASN A 289 18.77 -5.73 23.33
CA ASN A 289 19.26 -4.72 24.27
C ASN A 289 18.68 -3.36 23.88
N ILE A 290 17.50 -3.04 24.41
CA ILE A 290 16.92 -1.71 24.29
C ILE A 290 17.67 -0.79 25.25
N ASN A 291 18.10 0.38 24.77
CA ASN A 291 18.73 1.39 25.61
C ASN A 291 17.75 1.79 26.74
N GLU A 292 18.24 1.96 27.96
CA GLU A 292 17.39 2.36 29.10
C GLU A 292 16.95 3.84 29.03
N GLU A 293 17.66 4.69 28.25
CA GLU A 293 17.36 6.11 28.12
C GLU A 293 16.01 6.34 27.39
N ILE A 294 15.02 6.88 28.09
CA ILE A 294 13.73 7.28 27.51
C ILE A 294 13.91 8.61 26.78
N ILE A 295 13.69 8.62 25.46
CA ILE A 295 13.82 9.81 24.63
C ILE A 295 12.48 10.55 24.46
N LEU A 296 11.37 9.80 24.37
CA LEU A 296 10.01 10.34 24.28
C LEU A 296 9.08 9.62 25.25
N GLU A 297 8.30 10.39 26.01
CA GLU A 297 7.32 9.83 26.95
C GLU A 297 5.99 10.57 26.85
N LEU A 298 4.89 9.83 26.72
CA LEU A 298 3.52 10.32 26.79
C LEU A 298 2.95 9.93 28.15
N LYS A 299 2.38 10.91 28.87
CA LYS A 299 1.81 10.70 30.21
C LYS A 299 0.35 11.12 30.26
N GLY A 300 -0.55 10.15 30.28
CA GLY A 300 -1.98 10.32 30.48
C GLY A 300 -2.60 11.33 29.52
N LEU A 301 -2.31 11.19 28.19
CA LEU A 301 -2.82 12.13 27.20
C LEU A 301 -4.29 11.91 26.92
N TYR A 302 -5.03 13.04 26.86
CA TYR A 302 -6.41 13.11 26.36
C TYR A 302 -6.51 14.18 25.29
N PHE A 303 -7.22 13.86 24.21
CA PHE A 303 -7.43 14.78 23.10
C PHE A 303 -8.75 14.54 22.37
N LYS A 304 -9.37 15.64 21.94
CA LYS A 304 -10.53 15.69 21.05
C LYS A 304 -10.41 16.89 20.12
N TYR A 305 -10.95 16.79 18.92
CA TYR A 305 -10.91 17.87 17.94
C TYR A 305 -11.90 18.99 18.27
N GLU A 306 -13.08 18.65 18.74
CA GLU A 306 -14.13 19.60 19.10
C GLU A 306 -14.40 19.59 20.61
N LYS A 307 -14.70 20.75 21.20
CA LYS A 307 -14.93 20.88 22.66
C LYS A 307 -16.04 19.96 23.19
N GLN A 308 -17.09 19.72 22.39
CA GLN A 308 -18.21 18.84 22.72
C GLN A 308 -18.11 17.46 22.07
N GLY A 309 -17.04 17.20 21.28
CA GLY A 309 -16.82 15.92 20.62
C GLY A 309 -16.34 14.82 21.56
N GLU A 310 -16.36 13.60 21.06
CA GLU A 310 -15.79 12.43 21.75
C GLU A 310 -14.26 12.50 21.84
N ASP A 311 -13.72 11.94 22.91
CA ASP A 311 -12.28 11.79 23.07
C ASP A 311 -11.73 10.79 22.06
N ILE A 312 -10.83 11.28 21.19
CA ILE A 312 -10.10 10.46 20.21
C ILE A 312 -8.91 9.77 20.89
N ILE A 313 -8.25 10.47 21.82
CA ILE A 313 -7.16 9.92 22.63
C ILE A 313 -7.65 9.88 24.08
N LYS A 314 -7.47 8.71 24.72
CA LYS A 314 -7.97 8.40 26.07
C LYS A 314 -6.86 7.77 26.88
N ASP A 315 -6.36 8.48 27.89
CA ASP A 315 -5.30 8.02 28.81
C ASP A 315 -4.10 7.37 28.11
N LEU A 316 -3.64 8.01 27.01
CA LEU A 316 -2.53 7.48 26.23
C LEU A 316 -1.22 7.61 26.99
N ASN A 317 -0.61 6.47 27.26
CA ASN A 317 0.69 6.33 27.90
C ASN A 317 1.64 5.57 26.96
N LEU A 318 2.85 6.10 26.77
CA LEU A 318 3.88 5.48 25.92
C LEU A 318 5.27 5.91 26.40
N LYS A 319 6.21 4.98 26.36
CA LYS A 319 7.64 5.26 26.53
C LYS A 319 8.39 4.72 25.34
N VAL A 320 9.22 5.55 24.73
CA VAL A 320 10.08 5.16 23.61
C VAL A 320 11.53 5.42 24.00
N HIS A 321 12.36 4.42 23.78
CA HIS A 321 13.76 4.45 24.15
C HIS A 321 14.62 4.99 23.00
N LYS A 322 15.78 5.54 23.34
CA LYS A 322 16.71 6.10 22.36
C LYS A 322 17.27 5.02 21.43
N GLY A 323 17.19 5.28 20.13
CA GLY A 323 17.61 4.34 19.09
C GLY A 323 16.62 3.18 18.85
N GLU A 324 15.45 3.19 19.49
CA GLU A 324 14.40 2.20 19.29
C GLU A 324 13.63 2.46 17.99
N PHE A 325 13.25 1.39 17.28
CA PHE A 325 12.25 1.44 16.23
C PHE A 325 10.92 0.91 16.78
N TYR A 326 10.06 1.84 17.17
CA TYR A 326 8.74 1.56 17.74
C TYR A 326 7.63 1.70 16.70
N SER A 327 6.84 0.65 16.48
CA SER A 327 5.67 0.69 15.59
C SER A 327 4.36 0.67 16.37
N ILE A 328 3.52 1.66 16.11
CA ILE A 328 2.15 1.75 16.62
C ILE A 328 1.22 1.15 15.56
N VAL A 329 0.65 -0.01 15.84
CA VAL A 329 -0.22 -0.76 14.92
C VAL A 329 -1.68 -0.74 15.40
N GLY A 330 -2.64 -0.78 14.47
CA GLY A 330 -4.07 -0.76 14.82
C GLY A 330 -4.95 -0.42 13.63
N GLY A 331 -6.27 -0.56 13.77
CA GLY A 331 -7.25 -0.26 12.74
C GLY A 331 -7.35 1.23 12.38
N ASN A 332 -7.92 1.54 11.21
CA ASN A 332 -8.19 2.93 10.83
C ASN A 332 -9.20 3.58 11.76
N GLY A 333 -9.10 4.90 11.92
CA GLY A 333 -9.96 5.66 12.84
C GLY A 333 -9.70 5.44 14.33
N SER A 334 -8.73 4.58 14.71
CA SER A 334 -8.43 4.33 16.13
C SER A 334 -7.75 5.51 16.84
N GLY A 335 -7.21 6.50 16.11
CA GLY A 335 -6.55 7.70 16.65
C GLY A 335 -5.01 7.71 16.50
N LYS A 336 -4.40 6.79 15.73
CA LYS A 336 -2.93 6.68 15.55
C LYS A 336 -2.29 7.96 15.01
N THR A 337 -2.80 8.48 13.90
CA THR A 337 -2.33 9.76 13.31
C THR A 337 -2.50 10.91 14.29
N THR A 338 -3.59 10.90 15.09
CA THR A 338 -3.83 11.89 16.14
C THR A 338 -2.78 11.78 17.24
N ALA A 339 -2.42 10.55 17.66
CA ALA A 339 -1.35 10.34 18.64
C ALA A 339 -0.01 10.90 18.12
N LEU A 340 0.31 10.64 16.84
CA LEU A 340 1.52 11.18 16.19
C LEU A 340 1.50 12.71 16.11
N SER A 341 0.33 13.31 15.82
CA SER A 341 0.17 14.77 15.80
C SER A 341 0.38 15.43 17.16
N LEU A 342 0.08 14.73 18.26
CA LEU A 342 0.40 15.19 19.62
C LEU A 342 1.90 15.09 19.91
N MET A 343 2.57 14.02 19.45
CA MET A 343 4.03 13.87 19.58
C MET A 343 4.81 14.94 18.80
N SER A 344 4.24 15.41 17.69
CA SER A 344 4.84 16.43 16.81
C SER A 344 4.44 17.87 17.14
N THR A 345 3.60 18.09 18.15
CA THR A 345 3.03 19.40 18.54
C THR A 345 2.11 20.05 17.51
N LEU A 346 1.72 19.34 16.45
CA LEU A 346 0.70 19.81 15.50
C LEU A 346 -0.65 20.02 16.19
N ASN A 347 -0.96 19.13 17.15
CA ASN A 347 -2.09 19.27 18.05
C ASN A 347 -1.61 19.31 19.51
N LYS A 348 -2.42 19.91 20.40
CA LYS A 348 -2.12 19.99 21.84
C LYS A 348 -3.15 19.19 22.64
N PRO A 349 -2.72 18.30 23.54
CA PRO A 349 -3.65 17.59 24.42
C PRO A 349 -4.29 18.59 25.41
N TYR A 350 -5.55 18.38 25.74
CA TYR A 350 -6.19 19.19 26.79
C TYR A 350 -5.84 18.68 28.21
N ARG A 351 -5.36 17.43 28.32
CA ARG A 351 -4.88 16.81 29.57
C ARG A 351 -3.69 15.91 29.26
N GLY A 352 -2.77 15.80 30.23
CA GLY A 352 -1.54 15.01 30.12
C GLY A 352 -0.36 15.83 29.58
N LYS A 353 0.77 15.16 29.34
CA LYS A 353 2.03 15.80 28.89
C LYS A 353 2.77 14.92 27.91
N VAL A 354 3.40 15.55 26.92
CA VAL A 354 4.42 14.94 26.07
C VAL A 354 5.79 15.42 26.57
N ILE A 355 6.66 14.48 26.89
CA ILE A 355 7.99 14.74 27.43
C ILE A 355 9.02 14.29 26.41
N LEU A 356 9.85 15.21 25.95
CA LEU A 356 10.95 14.97 25.03
C LEU A 356 12.27 15.17 25.81
N ARG A 357 13.12 14.13 25.90
CA ARG A 357 14.39 14.17 26.65
C ARG A 357 14.24 14.73 28.06
N GLY A 358 13.21 14.30 28.78
CA GLY A 358 12.92 14.73 30.15
C GLY A 358 12.29 16.12 30.28
N LYS A 359 12.15 16.92 29.21
CA LYS A 359 11.55 18.26 29.23
C LYS A 359 10.18 18.22 28.53
N ASP A 360 9.17 18.93 29.08
CA ASP A 360 7.86 19.07 28.46
C ASP A 360 8.01 19.69 27.06
N ILE A 361 7.41 19.06 26.03
CA ILE A 361 7.55 19.45 24.63
C ILE A 361 7.06 20.87 24.36
N ASN A 362 6.08 21.35 25.13
CA ASN A 362 5.56 22.72 25.02
C ASN A 362 6.55 23.81 25.49
N LYS A 363 7.64 23.40 26.15
CA LYS A 363 8.70 24.31 26.58
C LYS A 363 9.83 24.49 25.57
N TYR A 364 9.76 23.77 24.44
CA TYR A 364 10.68 23.97 23.32
C TYR A 364 10.16 25.05 22.39
N SER A 365 11.05 25.89 21.87
CA SER A 365 10.74 26.72 20.70
C SER A 365 10.62 25.83 19.45
N TYR A 366 9.89 26.29 18.43
CA TYR A 366 9.79 25.55 17.16
C TYR A 366 11.16 25.22 16.56
N LYS A 367 12.11 26.15 16.65
CA LYS A 367 13.46 25.92 16.17
C LYS A 367 14.16 24.81 16.93
N GLU A 368 14.15 24.85 18.27
CA GLU A 368 14.75 23.81 19.11
C GLU A 368 14.08 22.44 18.90
N LEU A 369 12.78 22.43 18.59
CA LEU A 369 12.02 21.20 18.44
C LEU A 369 12.39 20.47 17.14
N PHE A 370 12.54 21.18 16.04
CA PHE A 370 12.76 20.58 14.71
C PHE A 370 14.22 20.59 14.25
N ASP A 371 15.07 21.44 14.82
CA ASP A 371 16.51 21.44 14.55
C ASP A 371 17.21 20.34 15.38
N ASN A 372 17.68 19.30 14.73
CA ASN A 372 18.32 18.11 15.31
C ASN A 372 17.47 17.27 16.30
N ASN A 373 16.17 17.51 16.42
CA ASN A 373 15.31 16.75 17.35
C ASN A 373 14.23 15.94 16.63
N LEU A 374 13.19 16.57 16.09
CA LEU A 374 12.05 15.88 15.50
C LEU A 374 12.02 16.03 13.98
N GLY A 375 11.81 14.93 13.29
CA GLY A 375 11.42 14.90 11.89
C GLY A 375 10.06 14.23 11.76
N VAL A 376 9.14 14.80 10.97
CA VAL A 376 7.78 14.28 10.81
C VAL A 376 7.49 14.03 9.34
N LEU A 377 7.23 12.77 8.98
CA LEU A 377 6.78 12.38 7.65
C LEU A 377 5.27 12.16 7.69
N PRO A 378 4.49 13.03 7.03
CA PRO A 378 3.03 12.90 6.98
C PRO A 378 2.61 11.74 6.06
N GLN A 379 1.37 11.27 6.23
CA GLN A 379 0.77 10.20 5.44
C GLN A 379 0.76 10.51 3.93
N ASN A 380 0.47 11.78 3.56
CA ASN A 380 0.59 12.24 2.18
C ASN A 380 1.89 13.02 1.98
N PRO A 381 2.91 12.46 1.31
CA PRO A 381 4.19 13.13 1.07
C PRO A 381 4.06 14.41 0.25
N GLN A 382 3.04 14.51 -0.61
CA GLN A 382 2.81 15.71 -1.44
C GLN A 382 2.53 16.96 -0.61
N SER A 383 1.97 16.81 0.59
CA SER A 383 1.62 17.93 1.48
C SER A 383 2.82 18.77 1.93
N ILE A 384 4.03 18.24 1.82
CA ILE A 384 5.25 18.97 2.22
C ILE A 384 6.03 19.55 1.03
N PHE A 385 5.60 19.30 -0.21
CA PHE A 385 6.26 19.85 -1.40
C PHE A 385 5.69 21.22 -1.76
N VAL A 386 6.57 22.22 -1.89
CA VAL A 386 6.18 23.63 -2.11
C VAL A 386 6.93 24.28 -3.27
N LYS A 387 7.93 23.60 -3.88
CA LYS A 387 8.73 24.13 -4.97
C LYS A 387 8.51 23.37 -6.28
N LYS A 388 9.01 23.97 -7.39
CA LYS A 388 8.86 23.42 -8.74
C LYS A 388 9.81 22.25 -9.03
N THR A 389 10.93 22.15 -8.33
CA THR A 389 11.87 21.05 -8.49
C THR A 389 12.22 20.43 -7.13
N VAL A 390 12.54 19.14 -7.16
CA VAL A 390 13.01 18.41 -5.97
C VAL A 390 14.22 19.12 -5.34
N LYS A 391 15.19 19.56 -6.16
CA LYS A 391 16.38 20.27 -5.67
C LYS A 391 16.01 21.52 -4.89
N GLU A 392 15.12 22.35 -5.44
CA GLU A 392 14.67 23.59 -4.78
C GLU A 392 13.92 23.30 -3.47
N ASP A 393 13.11 22.25 -3.45
CA ASP A 393 12.35 21.82 -2.29
C ASP A 393 13.26 21.34 -1.15
N LEU A 394 14.31 20.60 -1.47
CA LEU A 394 15.32 20.18 -0.51
C LEU A 394 16.15 21.37 0.02
N ILE A 395 16.55 22.29 -0.85
CA ILE A 395 17.30 23.51 -0.45
C ILE A 395 16.47 24.38 0.49
N GLU A 396 15.15 24.46 0.28
CA GLU A 396 14.26 25.27 1.12
C GLU A 396 14.30 24.89 2.60
N MET A 397 14.37 23.60 2.91
CA MET A 397 14.49 23.13 4.30
C MET A 397 15.74 23.69 5.00
N LEU A 398 16.77 24.00 4.24
CA LEU A 398 18.03 24.54 4.75
C LEU A 398 18.07 26.07 4.80
N VAL A 399 17.01 26.77 4.36
CA VAL A 399 16.96 28.25 4.35
C VAL A 399 17.03 28.80 5.76
N TYR A 400 16.36 28.13 6.71
CA TYR A 400 16.32 28.55 8.11
C TYR A 400 17.62 28.24 8.87
N LEU A 401 18.47 27.34 8.33
CA LEU A 401 19.80 27.11 8.85
C LEU A 401 20.73 28.19 8.27
N LYS A 402 21.39 28.96 9.12
CA LYS A 402 22.33 30.04 8.69
C LYS A 402 23.63 29.47 8.13
N ILE A 403 23.56 28.61 7.09
CA ILE A 403 24.70 28.00 6.41
C ILE A 403 24.88 28.59 5.02
N LYS A 404 26.11 28.54 4.49
CA LYS A 404 26.47 29.07 3.17
C LYS A 404 25.75 28.30 2.04
N LYS A 405 25.58 28.95 0.90
CA LYS A 405 24.89 28.34 -0.26
C LYS A 405 25.57 27.05 -0.73
N ASP A 406 26.89 27.07 -0.82
CA ASP A 406 27.67 25.89 -1.25
C ASP A 406 27.49 24.71 -0.30
N GLU A 407 27.47 24.94 0.99
CA GLU A 407 27.21 23.92 2.02
C GLU A 407 25.79 23.34 1.92
N LYS A 408 24.78 24.17 1.57
CA LYS A 408 23.41 23.67 1.31
C LYS A 408 23.38 22.73 0.12
N GLU A 409 24.05 23.09 -0.98
CA GLU A 409 24.12 22.25 -2.17
C GLU A 409 24.85 20.92 -1.90
N GLU A 410 25.93 20.95 -1.13
CA GLU A 410 26.65 19.74 -0.73
C GLU A 410 25.78 18.80 0.13
N ARG A 411 25.06 19.34 1.11
CA ARG A 411 24.13 18.55 1.94
C ARG A 411 23.00 17.93 1.11
N VAL A 412 22.44 18.70 0.17
CA VAL A 412 21.40 18.18 -0.73
C VAL A 412 21.96 17.08 -1.62
N LYS A 413 23.15 17.24 -2.19
CA LYS A 413 23.79 16.18 -2.98
C LYS A 413 24.09 14.94 -2.14
N ALA A 414 24.56 15.11 -0.90
CA ALA A 414 24.86 13.99 0.00
C ALA A 414 23.61 13.17 0.32
N ILE A 415 22.51 13.84 0.71
CA ILE A 415 21.26 13.15 1.02
C ILE A 415 20.63 12.53 -0.24
N ALA A 416 20.74 13.18 -1.40
CA ALA A 416 20.25 12.65 -2.65
C ALA A 416 20.95 11.35 -3.05
N ARG A 417 22.27 11.25 -2.85
CA ARG A 417 23.04 10.01 -3.04
C ARG A 417 22.63 8.94 -2.03
N GLU A 418 22.52 9.31 -0.75
CA GLU A 418 22.16 8.34 0.31
C GLU A 418 20.81 7.68 0.05
N LEU A 419 19.85 8.43 -0.53
CA LEU A 419 18.49 7.97 -0.80
C LEU A 419 18.26 7.53 -2.25
N GLU A 420 19.31 7.56 -3.10
CA GLU A 420 19.21 7.19 -4.52
C GLU A 420 18.13 8.00 -5.26
N ILE A 421 18.18 9.34 -5.15
CA ILE A 421 17.25 10.29 -5.81
C ILE A 421 17.99 11.38 -6.62
N GLU A 422 19.25 11.17 -6.99
CA GLU A 422 20.06 12.16 -7.73
C GLU A 422 19.43 12.50 -9.09
N ASP A 423 18.90 11.51 -9.79
CA ASP A 423 18.22 11.61 -11.07
C ASP A 423 16.85 12.32 -11.00
N LEU A 424 16.31 12.49 -9.79
CA LEU A 424 15.03 13.13 -9.55
C LEU A 424 15.16 14.64 -9.25
N LEU A 425 16.37 15.14 -8.97
CA LEU A 425 16.60 16.51 -8.48
C LEU A 425 16.03 17.62 -9.37
N LEU A 426 15.96 17.40 -10.67
CA LEU A 426 15.45 18.38 -11.65
C LEU A 426 13.97 18.17 -11.99
N LYS A 427 13.35 17.07 -11.55
CA LYS A 427 11.95 16.78 -11.80
C LYS A 427 11.04 17.59 -10.89
N HIS A 428 9.77 17.77 -11.32
CA HIS A 428 8.74 18.32 -10.48
C HIS A 428 8.29 17.26 -9.44
N PRO A 429 8.14 17.59 -8.14
CA PRO A 429 7.79 16.62 -7.10
C PRO A 429 6.49 15.85 -7.37
N TYR A 430 5.53 16.47 -8.05
CA TYR A 430 4.25 15.83 -8.40
C TYR A 430 4.34 14.86 -9.59
N ASP A 431 5.41 14.92 -10.38
CA ASP A 431 5.67 14.00 -11.50
C ASP A 431 6.36 12.70 -11.06
N LEU A 432 6.70 12.60 -9.77
CA LEU A 432 7.34 11.43 -9.18
C LEU A 432 6.33 10.32 -8.89
N SER A 433 6.76 9.07 -9.03
CA SER A 433 6.01 7.91 -8.52
C SER A 433 5.84 7.98 -7.00
N GLY A 434 4.85 7.27 -6.44
CA GLY A 434 4.58 7.29 -5.00
C GLY A 434 5.81 6.93 -4.15
N GLY A 435 6.60 5.93 -4.57
CA GLY A 435 7.84 5.55 -3.88
C GLY A 435 8.94 6.62 -3.97
N GLU A 436 9.07 7.28 -5.12
CA GLU A 436 10.00 8.40 -5.30
C GLU A 436 9.58 9.62 -4.48
N GLN A 437 8.28 9.92 -4.42
CA GLN A 437 7.75 10.99 -3.56
C GLN A 437 8.04 10.71 -2.08
N GLN A 438 7.85 9.48 -1.63
CA GLN A 438 8.13 9.08 -0.26
C GLN A 438 9.62 9.23 0.10
N LYS A 439 10.52 8.79 -0.78
CA LYS A 439 11.97 8.98 -0.61
C LYS A 439 12.35 10.47 -0.58
N THR A 440 11.79 11.26 -1.49
CA THR A 440 12.05 12.70 -1.58
C THR A 440 11.56 13.42 -0.33
N ALA A 441 10.37 13.08 0.17
CA ALA A 441 9.83 13.62 1.41
C ALA A 441 10.70 13.25 2.62
N LEU A 442 11.16 12.01 2.68
CA LEU A 442 12.08 11.56 3.73
C LEU A 442 13.43 12.29 3.63
N ALA A 443 13.98 12.48 2.41
CA ALA A 443 15.20 13.27 2.18
C ALA A 443 15.07 14.68 2.76
N LYS A 444 13.94 15.33 2.48
CA LYS A 444 13.62 16.69 2.97
C LYS A 444 13.69 16.77 4.49
N ILE A 445 13.14 15.79 5.19
CA ILE A 445 13.12 15.74 6.65
C ILE A 445 14.50 15.43 7.22
N LEU A 446 15.24 14.50 6.62
CA LEU A 446 16.57 14.09 7.09
C LEU A 446 17.63 15.19 6.96
N LEU A 447 17.43 16.20 6.11
CA LEU A 447 18.29 17.40 6.04
C LEU A 447 18.35 18.18 7.37
N LEU A 448 17.36 18.04 8.26
CA LEU A 448 17.33 18.63 9.58
C LEU A 448 18.07 17.80 10.66
N ASN A 449 18.69 16.68 10.27
CA ASN A 449 19.37 15.73 11.15
C ASN A 449 18.55 15.34 12.41
N PRO A 450 17.29 14.87 12.24
CA PRO A 450 16.44 14.57 13.38
C PRO A 450 17.00 13.41 14.20
N SER A 451 16.91 13.50 15.53
CA SER A 451 17.21 12.38 16.45
C SER A 451 16.02 11.45 16.65
N ILE A 452 14.81 11.94 16.36
CA ILE A 452 13.56 11.18 16.38
C ILE A 452 12.85 11.41 15.06
N LEU A 453 12.45 10.32 14.40
CA LEU A 453 11.70 10.32 13.15
C LEU A 453 10.30 9.77 13.40
N LEU A 454 9.29 10.61 13.22
CA LEU A 454 7.88 10.28 13.31
C LEU A 454 7.35 10.00 11.90
N LEU A 455 6.82 8.79 11.65
CA LEU A 455 6.37 8.35 10.34
C LEU A 455 4.88 7.98 10.39
N ASP A 456 4.06 8.63 9.58
CA ASP A 456 2.63 8.32 9.47
C ASP A 456 2.37 7.52 8.20
N GLU A 457 2.05 6.22 8.34
CA GLU A 457 1.72 5.27 7.27
C GLU A 457 2.73 5.29 6.09
N PRO A 458 4.06 5.20 6.33
CA PRO A 458 5.07 5.42 5.30
C PRO A 458 5.10 4.34 4.21
N THR A 459 4.42 3.20 4.42
CA THR A 459 4.34 2.09 3.46
C THR A 459 3.09 2.12 2.58
N LYS A 460 2.19 3.08 2.82
CA LYS A 460 0.91 3.18 2.10
C LYS A 460 1.13 3.45 0.61
N GLY A 461 0.50 2.66 -0.25
CA GLY A 461 0.62 2.79 -1.71
C GLY A 461 1.98 2.40 -2.30
N LEU A 462 2.88 1.80 -1.49
CA LEU A 462 4.16 1.28 -1.98
C LEU A 462 4.05 -0.20 -2.37
N ASP A 463 4.72 -0.57 -3.46
CA ASP A 463 4.94 -1.98 -3.78
C ASP A 463 5.94 -2.64 -2.81
N ASN A 464 5.98 -3.97 -2.79
CA ASN A 464 6.80 -4.72 -1.84
C ASN A 464 8.31 -4.50 -2.04
N TYR A 465 8.75 -4.18 -3.26
CA TYR A 465 10.15 -3.83 -3.53
C TYR A 465 10.55 -2.51 -2.86
N TYR A 466 9.71 -1.46 -3.01
CA TYR A 466 9.92 -0.17 -2.36
C TYR A 466 9.74 -0.26 -0.84
N LYS A 467 8.80 -1.06 -0.33
CA LYS A 467 8.67 -1.33 1.11
C LYS A 467 9.95 -1.90 1.70
N ARG A 468 10.54 -2.91 1.05
CA ARG A 468 11.81 -3.50 1.50
C ARG A 468 12.96 -2.50 1.48
N LYS A 469 13.08 -1.68 0.43
CA LYS A 469 14.09 -0.60 0.37
C LYS A 469 13.89 0.42 1.48
N LEU A 470 12.65 0.83 1.75
CA LEU A 470 12.33 1.73 2.84
C LEU A 470 12.71 1.13 4.20
N GLY A 471 12.35 -0.13 4.45
CA GLY A 471 12.69 -0.81 5.70
C GLY A 471 14.19 -0.91 5.93
N GLN A 472 14.97 -1.26 4.91
CA GLN A 472 16.43 -1.30 4.98
C GLN A 472 17.01 0.09 5.26
N LEU A 473 16.47 1.14 4.64
CA LEU A 473 16.86 2.52 4.88
C LEU A 473 16.58 2.93 6.33
N LEU A 474 15.37 2.66 6.83
CA LEU A 474 15.00 2.96 8.22
C LEU A 474 15.90 2.23 9.23
N LYS A 475 16.22 0.95 8.98
CA LYS A 475 17.19 0.22 9.82
C LYS A 475 18.61 0.80 9.74
N LYS A 476 19.04 1.30 8.59
CA LYS A 476 20.32 2.03 8.44
C LYS A 476 20.32 3.32 9.25
N LEU A 477 19.23 4.08 9.23
CA LEU A 477 19.06 5.30 10.01
C LEU A 477 19.03 5.00 11.51
N GLN A 478 18.33 3.96 11.92
CA GLN A 478 18.30 3.49 13.31
C GLN A 478 19.72 3.12 13.82
N LYS A 479 20.50 2.40 13.01
CA LYS A 479 21.90 2.06 13.33
C LYS A 479 22.79 3.30 13.49
N LYS A 480 22.44 4.43 12.86
CA LYS A 480 23.09 5.74 13.06
C LYS A 480 22.64 6.43 14.36
N GLY A 481 21.74 5.82 15.16
CA GLY A 481 21.26 6.33 16.44
C GLY A 481 19.94 7.11 16.36
N ILE A 482 19.26 7.15 15.21
CA ILE A 482 17.96 7.79 15.06
C ILE A 482 16.88 6.89 15.67
N THR A 483 16.05 7.44 16.54
CA THR A 483 14.86 6.78 17.09
C THR A 483 13.73 6.90 16.09
N ILE A 484 13.02 5.82 15.81
CA ILE A 484 11.94 5.79 14.82
C ILE A 484 10.63 5.44 15.52
N ILE A 485 9.61 6.27 15.31
CA ILE A 485 8.24 5.98 15.76
C ILE A 485 7.38 5.98 14.51
N MET A 486 6.82 4.82 14.19
CA MET A 486 6.01 4.63 13.01
C MET A 486 4.58 4.28 13.39
N VAL A 487 3.62 4.95 12.78
CA VAL A 487 2.22 4.54 12.78
C VAL A 487 1.96 3.77 11.50
N THR A 488 1.39 2.58 11.59
CA THR A 488 1.10 1.76 10.41
C THR A 488 -0.02 0.74 10.65
N HIS A 489 -0.68 0.34 9.57
CA HIS A 489 -1.53 -0.85 9.52
C HIS A 489 -0.83 -2.04 8.82
N ASP A 490 0.39 -1.84 8.29
CA ASP A 490 1.20 -2.88 7.63
C ASP A 490 1.91 -3.74 8.68
N ILE A 491 1.25 -4.82 9.10
CA ILE A 491 1.75 -5.73 10.14
C ILE A 491 2.97 -6.52 9.69
N GLU A 492 3.08 -6.86 8.40
CA GLU A 492 4.24 -7.57 7.85
C GLU A 492 5.50 -6.69 7.94
N PHE A 493 5.37 -5.41 7.56
CA PHE A 493 6.46 -4.44 7.67
C PHE A 493 6.84 -4.19 9.13
N ALA A 494 5.86 -4.01 10.02
CA ALA A 494 6.12 -3.82 11.44
C ALA A 494 6.83 -5.04 12.06
N ALA A 495 6.42 -6.27 11.69
CA ALA A 495 7.03 -7.50 12.16
C ALA A 495 8.48 -7.66 11.70
N GLU A 496 8.82 -7.20 10.49
CA GLU A 496 10.15 -7.35 9.89
C GLU A 496 11.16 -6.30 10.40
N TYR A 497 10.70 -5.06 10.62
CA TYR A 497 11.63 -3.94 10.85
C TYR A 497 11.58 -3.31 12.24
N SER A 498 10.55 -3.54 13.05
CA SER A 498 10.45 -2.90 14.38
C SER A 498 11.21 -3.67 15.46
N ASP A 499 11.59 -2.96 16.52
CA ASP A 499 12.10 -3.59 17.75
C ASP A 499 10.95 -3.82 18.74
N THR A 500 9.97 -2.89 18.75
CA THR A 500 8.77 -2.97 19.58
C THR A 500 7.54 -2.64 18.76
N CYS A 501 6.46 -3.38 18.97
CA CYS A 501 5.14 -3.12 18.40
C CYS A 501 4.14 -2.85 19.52
N GLY A 502 3.37 -1.75 19.39
CA GLY A 502 2.29 -1.40 20.31
C GLY A 502 0.94 -1.46 19.64
N MET A 503 -0.03 -2.17 20.24
CA MET A 503 -1.41 -2.22 19.74
C MET A 503 -2.19 -0.99 20.17
N PHE A 504 -2.62 -0.20 19.20
CA PHE A 504 -3.44 0.98 19.42
C PHE A 504 -4.92 0.66 19.23
N PHE A 505 -5.72 0.87 20.24
CA PHE A 505 -7.15 0.58 20.22
C PHE A 505 -7.92 1.62 21.04
N GLN A 506 -8.99 2.19 20.46
CA GLN A 506 -9.87 3.17 21.11
C GLN A 506 -9.14 4.31 21.84
N GLY A 507 -8.10 4.86 21.21
CA GLY A 507 -7.40 6.05 21.69
C GLY A 507 -6.25 5.81 22.67
N THR A 508 -5.89 4.54 22.95
CA THR A 508 -4.79 4.18 23.85
C THR A 508 -3.96 2.99 23.32
N ILE A 509 -2.78 2.76 23.88
CA ILE A 509 -1.96 1.56 23.63
C ILE A 509 -2.31 0.50 24.67
N ILE A 510 -2.84 -0.63 24.19
CA ILE A 510 -3.29 -1.74 25.05
C ILE A 510 -2.11 -2.62 25.51
N CYS A 511 -1.18 -2.91 24.61
CA CYS A 511 0.02 -3.71 24.90
C CYS A 511 1.18 -3.30 24.00
N SER A 512 2.40 -3.54 24.48
CA SER A 512 3.65 -3.31 23.74
C SER A 512 4.60 -4.48 24.01
N ASN A 513 5.13 -5.07 22.93
CA ASN A 513 6.08 -6.18 23.02
C ASN A 513 7.00 -6.22 21.79
N THR A 514 8.04 -7.05 21.84
CA THR A 514 8.83 -7.38 20.64
C THR A 514 7.94 -7.99 19.57
N PRO A 515 8.23 -7.81 18.27
CA PRO A 515 7.40 -8.33 17.18
C PRO A 515 7.11 -9.84 17.31
N LYS A 516 8.11 -10.63 17.70
CA LYS A 516 7.94 -12.08 17.90
C LYS A 516 6.89 -12.42 18.95
N LYS A 517 6.94 -11.75 20.09
CA LYS A 517 5.97 -11.95 21.16
C LYS A 517 4.62 -11.35 20.78
N PHE A 518 4.63 -10.12 20.25
CA PHE A 518 3.43 -9.42 19.86
C PHE A 518 2.60 -10.17 18.81
N PHE A 519 3.20 -10.53 17.67
CA PHE A 519 2.51 -11.24 16.59
C PHE A 519 2.42 -12.75 16.80
N GLY A 520 3.38 -13.34 17.53
CA GLY A 520 3.40 -14.78 17.81
C GLY A 520 2.29 -15.24 18.77
N GLU A 521 1.96 -14.44 19.78
CA GLU A 521 0.92 -14.74 20.76
C GLU A 521 -0.50 -14.37 20.27
N ASN A 522 -0.64 -13.42 19.32
CA ASN A 522 -1.92 -13.03 18.76
C ASN A 522 -2.44 -14.06 17.74
N GLN A 523 -3.72 -14.42 17.85
CA GLN A 523 -4.33 -15.42 16.94
C GLN A 523 -4.81 -14.82 15.62
N PHE A 524 -5.40 -13.64 15.66
CA PHE A 524 -6.04 -13.00 14.50
C PHE A 524 -5.20 -11.86 13.95
N TYR A 525 -4.67 -11.02 14.83
CA TYR A 525 -3.84 -9.88 14.46
C TYR A 525 -2.37 -10.28 14.39
N THR A 526 -2.03 -11.05 13.36
CA THR A 526 -0.69 -11.61 13.15
C THR A 526 -0.37 -11.76 11.68
N THR A 527 0.91 -11.96 11.36
CA THR A 527 1.44 -12.09 10.00
C THR A 527 0.99 -13.36 9.29
N SER A 528 1.00 -13.34 7.96
CA SER A 528 0.73 -14.51 7.11
C SER A 528 1.71 -15.65 7.41
N ALA A 529 2.99 -15.33 7.61
CA ALA A 529 4.02 -16.29 7.98
C ALA A 529 3.70 -17.01 9.30
N ASN A 530 3.27 -16.28 10.32
CA ASN A 530 2.88 -16.87 11.59
C ASN A 530 1.61 -17.74 11.46
N LYS A 531 0.60 -17.29 10.70
CA LYS A 531 -0.62 -18.08 10.46
C LYS A 531 -0.33 -19.42 9.78
N ILE A 532 0.63 -19.46 8.85
CA ILE A 532 1.04 -20.66 8.12
C ILE A 532 1.86 -21.60 9.02
N SER A 533 2.83 -21.06 9.77
CA SER A 533 3.81 -21.87 10.51
C SER A 533 3.37 -22.30 11.91
N ARG A 534 2.32 -21.63 12.45
CA ARG A 534 1.81 -21.91 13.80
C ARG A 534 1.35 -23.37 13.94
N GLY A 535 1.79 -24.01 15.01
CA GLY A 535 1.52 -25.43 15.28
C GLY A 535 2.71 -26.34 14.93
N ILE A 536 3.63 -25.88 14.06
CA ILE A 536 4.87 -26.55 13.76
C ILE A 536 6.04 -25.77 14.38
N PHE A 537 6.09 -24.47 14.10
CA PHE A 537 7.09 -23.55 14.65
C PHE A 537 6.40 -22.44 15.44
N ASN A 538 6.86 -22.20 16.67
CA ASN A 538 6.34 -21.13 17.50
C ASN A 538 7.12 -19.83 17.28
N ASN A 539 6.43 -18.70 17.36
CA ASN A 539 7.02 -17.34 17.36
C ASN A 539 7.83 -16.96 16.11
N LEU A 540 7.56 -17.60 14.95
CA LEU A 540 8.05 -17.13 13.66
C LEU A 540 7.04 -16.14 13.08
N VAL A 541 7.51 -14.94 12.77
CA VAL A 541 6.61 -13.86 12.34
C VAL A 541 6.95 -13.30 10.96
N THR A 542 8.11 -13.66 10.39
CA THR A 542 8.48 -13.27 9.03
C THR A 542 8.61 -14.47 8.11
N CYS A 543 8.37 -14.26 6.81
CA CYS A 543 8.50 -15.31 5.80
C CYS A 543 9.93 -15.88 5.77
N ASP A 544 10.94 -15.01 5.86
CA ASP A 544 12.36 -15.40 5.82
C ASP A 544 12.74 -16.24 7.04
N GLU A 545 12.19 -15.98 8.23
CA GLU A 545 12.37 -16.83 9.42
C GLU A 545 11.80 -18.24 9.21
N VAL A 546 10.60 -18.32 8.62
CA VAL A 546 9.97 -19.63 8.35
C VAL A 546 10.78 -20.41 7.32
N ILE A 547 11.25 -19.76 6.24
CA ILE A 547 12.11 -20.38 5.23
C ILE A 547 13.39 -20.93 5.88
N GLU A 548 14.09 -20.11 6.67
CA GLU A 548 15.33 -20.50 7.35
C GLU A 548 15.10 -21.71 8.27
N MET A 549 14.02 -21.67 9.05
CA MET A 549 13.69 -22.74 9.99
C MET A 549 13.33 -24.04 9.28
N CYS A 550 12.58 -23.95 8.18
CA CYS A 550 12.26 -25.10 7.35
C CYS A 550 13.52 -25.71 6.71
N LYS A 551 14.42 -24.90 6.16
CA LYS A 551 15.69 -25.37 5.58
C LYS A 551 16.57 -26.05 6.62
N LYS A 552 16.70 -25.49 7.83
CA LYS A 552 17.48 -26.10 8.93
C LYS A 552 16.92 -27.45 9.36
N ASN A 553 15.61 -27.60 9.44
CA ASN A 553 14.98 -28.85 9.85
C ASN A 553 14.85 -29.87 8.70
N ASN A 554 14.90 -29.43 7.42
CA ASN A 554 14.93 -30.35 6.25
C ASN A 554 16.34 -30.89 5.94
N ASN A 555 17.41 -30.10 6.12
CA ASN A 555 18.79 -30.55 5.83
C ASN A 555 19.29 -31.67 6.74
N TYR A 556 18.57 -32.05 7.78
CA TYR A 556 18.86 -33.23 8.64
C TYR A 556 18.19 -34.52 8.15
N LEU A 557 17.60 -34.51 6.94
CA LEU A 557 16.84 -35.63 6.38
C LEU A 557 17.53 -36.31 5.19
N TYR A 558 18.77 -35.91 4.89
CA TYR A 558 19.66 -36.60 3.92
C TYR A 558 20.92 -37.13 4.56
#